data_d6f6f2b4a7ec9ae9a680040c0ad7db6e
#
_entry.id   d6f6f2b4a7ec9ae9a680040c0ad7db6e
#
_cell.length_a   1.000
_cell.length_b   1.000
_cell.length_c   1.000
_cell.angle_alpha   90.00
_cell.angle_beta   90.00
_cell.angle_gamma   90.00
#
_symmetry.space_group_name_H-M   'P 1'
#
loop_
_entity.id
_entity.type
_entity.pdbx_description
1 polymer ?
#
loop_
_entity_poly.entity_id
_entity_poly.type
_entity_poly.pdbx_seq_one_letter_code
_entity_poly.pdbx_strand_id
1 'polypeptide(L)' 'MENIEMRTKKIEIDVNRLIQEALEKKKKKDDRGAVASLRKAKMMEKELAKLEG' A
#
# COMPACT_ATOMS: atom_id res chain seq x y z
N MET A 1 15.03 19.88 6.47
CA MET A 1 13.70 20.12 5.89
C MET A 1 13.06 18.83 5.49
N GLU A 2 11.89 18.57 5.99
CA GLU A 2 11.15 17.41 5.58
C GLU A 2 10.62 17.59 4.19
N ASN A 3 10.88 16.59 3.37
CA ASN A 3 10.42 16.61 1.99
C ASN A 3 9.16 15.78 1.88
N ILE A 4 8.03 16.45 1.75
CA ILE A 4 6.73 15.78 1.62
C ILE A 4 6.72 14.84 0.42
N GLU A 5 7.43 15.22 -0.64
CA GLU A 5 7.54 14.38 -1.84
C GLU A 5 8.21 13.04 -1.56
N MET A 6 9.21 13.02 -0.70
CA MET A 6 9.87 11.77 -0.33
C MET A 6 8.95 10.85 0.45
N ARG A 7 8.15 11.41 1.36
CA ARG A 7 7.17 10.64 2.12
C ARG A 7 6.11 10.05 1.20
N THR A 8 5.63 10.87 0.28
CA THR A 8 4.62 10.44 -0.69
C THR A 8 5.14 9.29 -1.54
N LYS A 9 6.36 9.41 -2.03
CA LYS A 9 6.99 8.37 -2.83
C LYS A 9 7.14 7.07 -2.05
N LYS A 10 7.54 7.17 -0.79
CA LYS A 10 7.72 5.99 0.04
C LYS A 10 6.40 5.25 0.24
N ILE A 11 5.34 6.00 0.51
CA ILE A 11 4.01 5.42 0.67
C ILE A 11 3.55 4.76 -0.63
N GLU A 12 3.77 5.40 -1.76
CA GLU A 12 3.41 4.84 -3.06
C GLU A 12 4.13 3.51 -3.33
N ILE A 13 5.42 3.45 -3.01
CA ILE A 13 6.20 2.23 -3.18
C ILE A 13 5.65 1.13 -2.27
N ASP A 14 5.34 1.47 -1.02
CA ASP A 14 4.79 0.50 -0.08
C ASP A 14 3.43 -0.01 -0.54
N VAL A 15 2.56 0.89 -1.02
CA VAL A 15 1.25 0.51 -1.54
C VAL A 15 1.40 -0.45 -2.72
N ASN A 16 2.27 -0.13 -3.67
CA ASN A 16 2.51 -0.99 -4.83
C ASN A 16 3.02 -2.37 -4.41
N ARG A 17 3.93 -2.39 -3.44
CA ARG A 17 4.47 -3.64 -2.93
C ARG A 17 3.38 -4.49 -2.28
N LEU A 18 2.52 -3.87 -1.49
CA LEU A 18 1.42 -4.56 -0.85
C LEU A 18 0.43 -5.13 -1.87
N ILE A 19 0.16 -4.39 -2.92
CA ILE A 19 -0.71 -4.85 -4.00
C ILE A 19 -0.10 -6.08 -4.68
N GLN A 20 1.20 -6.04 -4.96
CA GLN A 20 1.88 -7.17 -5.57
C GLN A 20 1.87 -8.39 -4.66
N GLU A 21 2.10 -8.18 -3.36
CA GLU A 21 2.01 -9.27 -2.39
C GLU A 21 0.62 -9.88 -2.36
N ALA A 22 -0.41 -9.03 -2.41
CA ALA A 22 -1.78 -9.51 -2.44
C ALA A 22 -2.04 -10.38 -3.66
N LEU A 23 -1.55 -9.96 -4.81
CA LEU A 23 -1.69 -10.74 -6.05
C LEU A 23 -0.99 -12.09 -5.96
N GLU A 24 0.21 -12.11 -5.41
CA GLU A 24 0.94 -13.36 -5.23
C GLU A 24 0.22 -14.31 -4.27
N LYS A 25 -0.27 -13.78 -3.17
CA LYS A 25 -1.02 -14.56 -2.19
C LYS A 25 -2.30 -15.11 -2.80
N LYS A 26 -2.95 -14.33 -3.65
CA LYS A 26 -4.14 -14.77 -4.35
C LYS A 26 -3.82 -15.93 -5.28
N LYS A 27 -2.69 -15.89 -5.97
CA LYS A 27 -2.24 -16.99 -6.82
C LYS A 27 -2.01 -18.27 -6.04
N LYS A 28 -1.57 -18.15 -4.80
CA LYS A 28 -1.36 -19.28 -3.90
C LYS A 28 -2.62 -19.71 -3.16
N LYS A 29 -3.75 -19.12 -3.50
CA LYS A 29 -5.05 -19.35 -2.86
C LYS A 29 -5.07 -18.92 -1.39
N ASP A 30 -4.25 -17.93 -1.05
CA ASP A 30 -4.22 -17.36 0.29
C ASP A 30 -5.09 -16.09 0.31
N ASP A 31 -6.40 -16.28 0.33
CA ASP A 31 -7.35 -15.17 0.28
C ASP A 31 -7.22 -14.25 1.50
N ARG A 32 -7.03 -14.82 2.67
CA ARG A 32 -6.91 -14.03 3.90
C ARG A 32 -5.70 -13.11 3.87
N GLY A 33 -4.56 -13.65 3.45
CA GLY A 33 -3.34 -12.86 3.32
C GLY A 33 -3.48 -11.77 2.27
N ALA A 34 -4.13 -12.10 1.15
CA ALA A 34 -4.38 -11.13 0.09
C ALA A 34 -5.24 -9.98 0.58
N VAL A 35 -6.33 -10.29 1.29
CA VAL A 35 -7.23 -9.27 1.85
C VAL A 35 -6.48 -8.40 2.86
N ALA A 36 -5.67 -8.99 3.73
CA ALA A 36 -4.90 -8.24 4.70
C ALA A 36 -3.95 -7.26 4.03
N SER A 37 -3.26 -7.68 2.98
CA SER A 37 -2.36 -6.81 2.23
C SER A 37 -3.12 -5.68 1.54
N LEU A 38 -4.28 -5.98 0.96
CA LEU A 38 -5.10 -4.96 0.30
C LEU A 38 -5.64 -3.94 1.29
N ARG A 39 -6.03 -4.38 2.48
CA ARG A 39 -6.49 -3.47 3.53
C ARG A 39 -5.38 -2.52 3.95
N LYS A 40 -4.17 -3.05 4.13
CA LYS A 40 -3.02 -2.22 4.46
C LYS A 40 -2.73 -1.20 3.38
N ALA A 41 -2.78 -1.63 2.13
CA ALA A 41 -2.58 -0.73 1.00
C ALA A 41 -3.61 0.39 1.00
N LYS A 42 -4.87 0.06 1.25
CA LYS A 42 -5.94 1.06 1.32
C LYS A 42 -5.72 2.06 2.44
N MET A 43 -5.27 1.60 3.59
CA MET A 43 -4.97 2.49 4.71
C MET A 43 -3.85 3.46 4.35
N MET A 44 -2.83 2.98 3.67
CA MET A 44 -1.73 3.83 3.23
C MET A 44 -2.17 4.83 2.17
N GLU A 45 -3.04 4.42 1.28
CA GLU A 45 -3.60 5.33 0.28
C GLU A 45 -4.40 6.46 0.93
N LYS A 46 -5.11 6.17 2.00
CA LYS A 46 -5.83 7.20 2.75
C LYS A 46 -4.88 8.22 3.36
N GLU A 47 -3.77 7.74 3.90
CA GLU A 47 -2.74 8.64 4.44
C GLU A 47 -2.13 9.50 3.34
N LEU A 48 -1.90 8.91 2.18
CA LEU A 48 -1.40 9.62 1.03
C LEU A 48 -2.36 10.75 0.62
N ALA A 49 -3.63 10.45 0.57
CA ALA A 49 -4.64 11.44 0.24
C ALA A 49 -4.67 12.59 1.24
N LYS A 50 -4.47 12.31 2.51
CA LYS A 50 -4.38 13.33 3.55
C LYS A 50 -3.17 14.24 3.36
N LEU A 51 -2.05 13.64 2.97
CA LEU A 51 -0.82 14.41 2.75
C LEU A 51 -0.93 15.31 1.51
N GLU A 52 -1.65 14.85 0.52
CA GLU A 52 -1.85 15.62 -0.71
C GLU A 52 -2.93 16.68 -0.58
N GLY A 53 -3.89 16.44 0.29
CA GLY A 53 -5.01 17.34 0.49
C GLY A 53 -4.80 18.36 1.55
#